data_64b0ac0ad44675dd6c7fef2d9adf369c
#
_entry.id   64b0ac0ad44675dd6c7fef2d9adf369c
#
_cell.length_a   1.000
_cell.length_b   1.000
_cell.length_c   1.000
_cell.angle_alpha   90.00
_cell.angle_beta   90.00
_cell.angle_gamma   90.00
#
_symmetry.space_group_name_H-M   'P 1'
#
loop_
_entity.id
_entity.type
_entity.pdbx_description
1 polymer ?
#
loop_
_entity_poly.entity_id
_entity_poly.type
_entity_poly.pdbx_seq_one_letter_code
_entity_poly.pdbx_strand_id
1 'polypeptide(L)'
;MKRGQQQKTKNLVMITATLSMFATGITPSLEVFAEEQAQQKKVSTTLQNENSVNVENRVFAVPGKGDVSQLQNIERRERNFSAYEPTGLYAKPNEQITIQVQGNQSIQAYIGTFSFDASWREDSKIKSFTLNPGTNTIQSPNGGMIYFYNKQQGGTIQTTVITGGTATPLFELGKHTKQDLINMLNQYPNAHAVELKGERVLITASPVRVKKYLIDSNTDPVQLLKKWMRLLEFKIKYLDYLKNK
;
A
#
# COMPACT_ATOMS: atom_id res chain seq x y z
N MET A 1 49.36 12.73 -11.49
CA MET A 1 48.55 13.55 -12.42
C MET A 1 47.12 13.61 -11.98
N LYS A 2 46.63 14.79 -11.73
CA LYS A 2 45.31 15.19 -11.27
C LYS A 2 44.22 14.84 -12.27
N ARG A 3 43.11 14.29 -11.80
CA ARG A 3 41.72 14.44 -12.30
C ARG A 3 40.80 13.75 -11.29
N GLY A 4 39.88 14.36 -10.67
CA GLY A 4 39.22 15.64 -10.85
C GLY A 4 37.96 15.58 -10.04
N GLN A 5 37.79 16.54 -9.20
CA GLN A 5 36.53 16.83 -8.55
C GLN A 5 35.58 17.41 -9.59
N GLN A 6 34.42 16.78 -9.80
CA GLN A 6 33.22 17.46 -10.28
C GLN A 6 32.01 16.59 -10.01
N GLN A 7 31.40 16.81 -8.88
CA GLN A 7 29.95 16.56 -8.71
C GLN A 7 29.49 17.06 -7.35
N LYS A 8 29.41 18.35 -7.20
CA LYS A 8 28.64 19.01 -6.13
C LYS A 8 28.35 20.43 -6.58
N THR A 9 27.30 20.62 -7.37
CA THR A 9 26.61 21.93 -7.48
C THR A 9 25.38 21.77 -8.36
N LYS A 10 24.30 21.28 -7.82
CA LYS A 10 22.96 21.39 -8.41
C LYS A 10 21.88 21.50 -7.36
N ASN A 11 22.06 22.32 -6.34
CA ASN A 11 20.97 22.73 -5.47
C ASN A 11 21.28 24.06 -4.81
N LEU A 12 21.61 25.08 -5.61
CA LEU A 12 21.66 26.44 -5.11
C LEU A 12 21.45 27.44 -6.27
N VAL A 13 20.26 27.42 -6.83
CA VAL A 13 19.79 28.49 -7.72
C VAL A 13 18.33 28.71 -7.40
N MET A 14 18.06 29.47 -6.36
CA MET A 14 16.79 30.19 -6.17
C MET A 14 16.79 31.05 -4.90
N ILE A 15 17.79 31.90 -4.72
CA ILE A 15 17.68 33.03 -3.77
C ILE A 15 18.64 34.15 -4.23
N THR A 16 18.46 34.68 -5.43
CA THR A 16 19.18 35.92 -5.83
C THR A 16 18.47 36.70 -6.90
N ALA A 17 17.14 36.73 -6.91
CA ALA A 17 16.40 37.57 -7.85
C ALA A 17 15.67 38.77 -7.22
N THR A 18 15.85 39.03 -5.94
CA THR A 18 15.10 40.11 -5.24
C THR A 18 15.94 41.29 -4.76
N LEU A 19 17.19 41.42 -5.16
CA LEU A 19 18.02 42.53 -4.66
C LEU A 19 18.52 43.53 -5.76
N SER A 20 18.02 43.47 -6.97
CA SER A 20 18.45 44.39 -8.04
C SER A 20 17.40 45.36 -8.55
N MET A 21 16.21 45.44 -7.93
CA MET A 21 15.13 46.34 -8.37
C MET A 21 15.02 47.68 -7.60
N PHE A 22 15.91 47.99 -6.70
CA PHE A 22 15.87 49.26 -5.95
C PHE A 22 16.64 50.42 -6.63
N ALA A 23 17.19 50.21 -7.81
CA ALA A 23 18.00 51.26 -8.48
C ALA A 23 17.23 52.08 -9.54
N THR A 24 15.97 51.81 -9.85
CA THR A 24 15.23 52.48 -10.92
C THR A 24 13.96 53.22 -10.51
N GLY A 25 13.76 53.49 -9.21
CA GLY A 25 12.71 54.41 -8.77
C GLY A 25 11.26 54.07 -9.16
N ILE A 26 10.96 52.85 -9.59
CA ILE A 26 9.61 52.39 -9.87
C ILE A 26 9.13 51.59 -8.68
N THR A 27 8.29 52.21 -7.85
CA THR A 27 7.58 51.49 -6.77
C THR A 27 6.49 50.64 -7.41
N PRO A 28 6.57 49.30 -7.32
CA PRO A 28 5.45 48.45 -7.75
C PRO A 28 4.21 48.76 -6.89
N SER A 29 3.03 48.78 -7.53
CA SER A 29 1.78 49.01 -6.82
C SER A 29 1.51 47.92 -5.80
N LEU A 30 0.84 48.24 -4.71
CA LEU A 30 0.46 47.28 -3.65
C LEU A 30 -0.27 46.06 -4.22
N GLU A 31 -0.94 46.18 -5.35
CA GLU A 31 -1.64 45.08 -6.03
C GLU A 31 -0.67 44.02 -6.57
N VAL A 32 0.51 44.41 -7.12
CA VAL A 32 1.51 43.44 -7.63
C VAL A 32 2.10 42.62 -6.49
N PHE A 33 2.35 43.21 -5.33
CA PHE A 33 2.82 42.49 -4.17
C PHE A 33 1.75 41.53 -3.59
N ALA A 34 0.46 41.91 -3.66
CA ALA A 34 -0.63 41.06 -3.22
C ALA A 34 -0.82 39.84 -4.16
N GLU A 35 -0.67 40.00 -5.47
CA GLU A 35 -0.73 38.90 -6.44
C GLU A 35 0.47 37.94 -6.31
N GLU A 36 1.69 38.46 -6.11
CA GLU A 36 2.88 37.62 -5.91
C GLU A 36 2.79 36.82 -4.62
N GLN A 37 2.30 37.41 -3.52
CA GLN A 37 2.05 36.68 -2.27
C GLN A 37 0.92 35.66 -2.40
N ALA A 38 -0.11 35.96 -3.17
CA ALA A 38 -1.21 35.03 -3.43
C ALA A 38 -0.74 33.84 -4.31
N GLN A 39 0.12 34.09 -5.28
CA GLN A 39 0.73 33.02 -6.10
C GLN A 39 1.72 32.17 -5.30
N GLN A 40 2.58 32.77 -4.47
CA GLN A 40 3.47 32.03 -3.58
C GLN A 40 2.73 31.19 -2.57
N LYS A 41 1.61 31.71 -2.02
CA LYS A 41 0.74 30.96 -1.12
C LYS A 41 0.04 29.82 -1.84
N LYS A 42 -0.44 30.02 -3.08
CA LYS A 42 -1.00 28.92 -3.91
C LYS A 42 0.02 27.85 -4.23
N VAL A 43 1.22 28.22 -4.65
CA VAL A 43 2.31 27.28 -4.95
C VAL A 43 2.74 26.53 -3.69
N SER A 44 2.87 27.21 -2.55
CA SER A 44 3.17 26.57 -1.27
C SER A 44 2.07 25.63 -0.81
N THR A 45 0.80 25.99 -1.01
CA THR A 45 -0.35 25.12 -0.68
C THR A 45 -0.45 23.94 -1.65
N THR A 46 -0.13 24.11 -2.92
CA THR A 46 -0.11 23.03 -3.93
C THR A 46 1.05 22.06 -3.66
N LEU A 47 2.23 22.55 -3.31
CA LEU A 47 3.38 21.74 -2.93
C LEU A 47 3.18 21.01 -1.59
N GLN A 48 2.45 21.61 -0.65
CA GLN A 48 2.05 20.95 0.59
C GLN A 48 0.97 19.89 0.36
N ASN A 49 0.06 20.08 -0.59
CA ASN A 49 -0.95 19.07 -0.95
C ASN A 49 -0.37 17.91 -1.78
N GLU A 50 0.67 18.13 -2.59
CA GLU A 50 1.34 17.04 -3.29
C GLU A 50 2.25 16.21 -2.37
N ASN A 51 2.72 16.76 -1.25
CA ASN A 51 3.50 16.06 -0.24
C ASN A 51 2.70 15.59 0.98
N SER A 52 1.46 16.01 1.15
CA SER A 52 0.52 15.39 2.09
C SER A 52 -0.07 14.11 1.47
N VAL A 53 0.75 13.13 1.20
CA VAL A 53 0.29 11.74 1.17
C VAL A 53 -0.39 11.51 2.50
N ASN A 54 -1.69 11.31 2.46
CA ASN A 54 -2.59 11.24 3.60
C ASN A 54 -2.00 10.26 4.64
N VAL A 55 -1.37 10.78 5.69
CA VAL A 55 -0.66 9.98 6.70
C VAL A 55 -1.61 8.97 7.35
N GLU A 56 -2.91 9.30 7.42
CA GLU A 56 -3.96 8.42 7.95
C GLU A 56 -4.10 7.12 7.15
N ASN A 57 -3.90 7.13 5.84
CA ASN A 57 -3.96 5.94 4.99
C ASN A 57 -2.70 5.05 5.05
N ARG A 58 -1.70 5.40 5.88
CA ARG A 58 -0.45 4.65 6.02
C ARG A 58 -0.23 4.08 7.41
N VAL A 59 -1.23 4.18 8.29
CA VAL A 59 -1.25 3.57 9.62
C VAL A 59 -2.10 2.31 9.56
N PHE A 60 -1.52 1.19 9.94
CA PHE A 60 -2.13 -0.14 9.86
C PHE A 60 -2.22 -0.77 11.24
N ALA A 61 -3.40 -1.18 11.63
CA ALA A 61 -3.63 -2.04 12.78
C ALA A 61 -3.44 -3.50 12.36
N VAL A 62 -2.36 -4.14 12.77
CA VAL A 62 -2.00 -5.51 12.38
C VAL A 62 -2.41 -6.48 13.49
N PRO A 63 -3.56 -7.17 13.35
CA PRO A 63 -4.06 -8.08 14.37
C PRO A 63 -3.19 -9.33 14.48
N GLY A 64 -3.02 -9.82 15.69
CA GLY A 64 -2.33 -11.07 15.96
C GLY A 64 -3.20 -12.28 15.59
N LYS A 65 -2.78 -13.00 14.55
CA LYS A 65 -3.50 -14.14 13.98
C LYS A 65 -2.90 -15.51 14.37
N GLY A 66 -1.82 -15.48 15.15
CA GLY A 66 -1.05 -16.69 15.47
C GLY A 66 -0.21 -17.19 14.29
N ASP A 67 0.57 -18.22 14.51
CA ASP A 67 1.34 -18.87 13.44
C ASP A 67 0.46 -19.88 12.68
N VAL A 68 0.10 -19.52 11.46
CA VAL A 68 -0.76 -20.33 10.60
C VAL A 68 0.01 -21.34 9.74
N SER A 69 1.33 -21.45 9.90
CA SER A 69 2.18 -22.33 9.06
C SER A 69 1.80 -23.80 9.16
N GLN A 70 1.32 -24.24 10.32
CA GLN A 70 0.93 -25.64 10.57
C GLN A 70 -0.55 -25.93 10.28
N LEU A 71 -1.38 -24.91 10.05
CA LEU A 71 -2.81 -25.11 9.89
C LEU A 71 -3.16 -25.96 8.67
N GLN A 72 -2.34 -25.91 7.60
CA GLN A 72 -2.53 -26.77 6.44
C GLN A 72 -2.49 -28.26 6.83
N ASN A 73 -1.49 -28.66 7.62
CA ASN A 73 -1.31 -30.04 8.06
C ASN A 73 -2.36 -30.45 9.08
N ILE A 74 -2.63 -29.58 10.08
CA ILE A 74 -3.59 -29.84 11.14
C ILE A 74 -5.01 -30.02 10.57
N GLU A 75 -5.38 -29.16 9.63
CA GLU A 75 -6.70 -29.15 9.03
C GLU A 75 -6.79 -29.97 7.73
N ARG A 76 -5.72 -30.66 7.34
CA ARG A 76 -5.65 -31.52 6.13
C ARG A 76 -6.14 -30.78 4.87
N ARG A 77 -5.71 -29.52 4.70
CA ARG A 77 -6.09 -28.71 3.53
C ARG A 77 -5.04 -28.81 2.44
N GLU A 78 -5.47 -28.82 1.19
CA GLU A 78 -4.59 -28.80 0.04
C GLU A 78 -3.83 -27.49 -0.15
N ARG A 79 -4.26 -26.41 0.54
CA ARG A 79 -3.72 -25.04 0.33
C ARG A 79 -3.23 -24.46 1.63
N ASN A 80 -2.14 -23.71 1.54
CA ASN A 80 -1.60 -22.94 2.65
C ASN A 80 -2.59 -21.84 3.09
N PHE A 81 -2.61 -21.58 4.39
CA PHE A 81 -3.23 -20.39 4.93
C PHE A 81 -2.29 -19.19 4.73
N SER A 82 -2.87 -18.06 4.40
CA SER A 82 -2.19 -16.79 4.51
C SER A 82 -2.94 -15.90 5.49
N ALA A 83 -2.23 -15.38 6.47
CA ALA A 83 -2.76 -14.47 7.48
C ALA A 83 -2.30 -13.02 7.20
N TYR A 84 -1.98 -12.72 5.96
CA TYR A 84 -1.45 -11.43 5.54
C TYR A 84 -2.52 -10.34 5.62
N GLU A 85 -2.13 -9.19 6.19
CA GLU A 85 -2.91 -7.97 6.15
C GLU A 85 -2.44 -7.12 4.97
N PRO A 86 -3.28 -6.88 3.97
CA PRO A 86 -2.94 -6.03 2.84
C PRO A 86 -2.87 -4.57 3.27
N THR A 87 -1.91 -3.84 2.72
CA THR A 87 -1.72 -2.41 2.99
C THR A 87 -2.35 -1.51 1.93
N GLY A 88 -2.71 -2.05 0.77
CA GLY A 88 -3.07 -1.23 -0.39
C GLY A 88 -1.89 -0.41 -0.92
N LEU A 89 -0.65 -0.84 -0.65
CA LEU A 89 0.57 -0.20 -1.14
C LEU A 89 1.37 -1.17 -1.99
N TYR A 90 1.97 -0.65 -3.05
CA TYR A 90 2.87 -1.34 -3.95
C TYR A 90 4.28 -0.76 -3.86
N ALA A 91 5.27 -1.59 -3.59
CA ALA A 91 6.69 -1.23 -3.66
C ALA A 91 7.21 -1.45 -5.09
N LYS A 92 7.82 -0.45 -5.69
CA LYS A 92 8.54 -0.61 -6.97
C LYS A 92 9.78 -1.48 -6.78
N PRO A 93 10.31 -2.11 -7.84
CA PRO A 93 11.59 -2.83 -7.76
C PRO A 93 12.68 -1.94 -7.18
N ASN A 94 13.41 -2.46 -6.18
CA ASN A 94 14.47 -1.76 -5.45
C ASN A 94 14.05 -0.46 -4.72
N GLU A 95 12.75 -0.23 -4.51
CA GLU A 95 12.28 0.87 -3.69
C GLU A 95 12.53 0.59 -2.20
N GLN A 96 13.08 1.57 -1.50
CA GLN A 96 13.23 1.53 -0.05
C GLN A 96 11.92 1.92 0.63
N ILE A 97 11.43 1.03 1.50
CA ILE A 97 10.23 1.24 2.29
C ILE A 97 10.62 1.37 3.75
N THR A 98 10.36 2.54 4.33
CA THR A 98 10.62 2.80 5.75
C THR A 98 9.34 2.61 6.55
N ILE A 99 9.41 1.77 7.58
CA ILE A 99 8.27 1.32 8.36
C ILE A 99 8.57 1.50 9.85
N GLN A 100 7.65 2.13 10.57
CA GLN A 100 7.67 2.24 12.02
C GLN A 100 6.75 1.18 12.61
N VAL A 101 7.27 0.34 13.50
CA VAL A 101 6.51 -0.65 14.27
C VAL A 101 6.40 -0.17 15.71
N GLN A 102 5.18 -0.05 16.23
CA GLN A 102 4.94 0.34 17.62
C GLN A 102 4.91 -0.88 18.55
N GLY A 103 5.25 -0.64 19.82
CA GLY A 103 5.25 -1.70 20.84
C GLY A 103 6.62 -2.36 21.01
N ASN A 104 6.63 -3.58 21.52
CA ASN A 104 7.83 -4.33 21.91
C ASN A 104 7.96 -5.69 21.20
N GLN A 105 7.11 -5.96 20.21
CA GLN A 105 7.09 -7.23 19.50
C GLN A 105 7.38 -7.04 18.02
N SER A 106 8.08 -7.99 17.42
CA SER A 106 8.36 -8.02 15.99
C SER A 106 7.17 -8.58 15.21
N ILE A 107 7.00 -8.08 13.98
CA ILE A 107 6.06 -8.63 13.00
C ILE A 107 6.79 -9.02 11.72
N GLN A 108 6.09 -9.69 10.81
CA GLN A 108 6.60 -9.98 9.47
C GLN A 108 6.04 -8.98 8.46
N ALA A 109 6.85 -8.57 7.48
CA ALA A 109 6.40 -7.92 6.28
C ALA A 109 6.72 -8.79 5.05
N TYR A 110 5.90 -8.68 4.02
CA TYR A 110 6.13 -9.33 2.74
C TYR A 110 6.03 -8.29 1.63
N ILE A 111 6.92 -8.36 0.66
CA ILE A 111 6.83 -7.62 -0.59
C ILE A 111 6.78 -8.63 -1.73
N GLY A 112 5.66 -8.64 -2.43
CA GLY A 112 5.41 -9.56 -3.54
C GLY A 112 3.95 -9.58 -3.93
N THR A 113 3.59 -10.32 -4.99
CA THR A 113 2.22 -10.42 -5.46
C THR A 113 1.73 -11.85 -5.30
N PHE A 114 0.78 -12.04 -4.39
CA PHE A 114 0.13 -13.32 -4.20
C PHE A 114 -1.08 -13.42 -5.14
N SER A 115 -1.02 -14.30 -6.13
CA SER A 115 -2.12 -14.51 -7.06
C SER A 115 -2.21 -15.97 -7.48
N PHE A 116 -3.42 -16.43 -7.82
CA PHE A 116 -3.62 -17.73 -8.47
C PHE A 116 -3.40 -17.68 -9.98
N ASP A 117 -3.26 -16.50 -10.55
CA ASP A 117 -2.93 -16.33 -11.95
C ASP A 117 -1.48 -16.80 -12.19
N ALA A 118 -1.34 -17.90 -12.94
CA ALA A 118 -0.02 -18.47 -13.23
C ALA A 118 0.90 -17.47 -13.95
N SER A 119 0.36 -16.55 -14.73
CA SER A 119 1.11 -15.48 -15.39
C SER A 119 1.61 -14.40 -14.44
N TRP A 120 1.09 -14.39 -13.21
CA TRP A 120 1.33 -13.35 -12.21
C TRP A 120 1.89 -13.89 -10.90
N ARG A 121 1.81 -15.21 -10.73
CA ARG A 121 2.30 -15.90 -9.55
C ARG A 121 3.79 -16.18 -9.70
N GLU A 122 4.58 -15.49 -8.93
CA GLU A 122 6.02 -15.69 -8.85
C GLU A 122 6.44 -15.80 -7.38
N ASP A 123 6.13 -16.95 -6.77
CA ASP A 123 6.41 -17.21 -5.36
C ASP A 123 7.88 -16.98 -4.99
N SER A 124 8.81 -17.28 -5.92
CA SER A 124 10.24 -17.04 -5.75
C SER A 124 10.62 -15.56 -5.64
N LYS A 125 9.78 -14.68 -6.14
CA LYS A 125 9.98 -13.23 -6.09
C LYS A 125 9.44 -12.59 -4.81
N ILE A 126 8.64 -13.30 -4.03
CA ILE A 126 8.14 -12.81 -2.75
C ILE A 126 9.28 -12.77 -1.74
N LYS A 127 9.51 -11.62 -1.14
CA LYS A 127 10.49 -11.43 -0.09
C LYS A 127 9.81 -11.22 1.25
N SER A 128 10.33 -11.89 2.28
CA SER A 128 9.89 -11.73 3.66
C SER A 128 10.93 -10.99 4.48
N PHE A 129 10.46 -10.19 5.43
CA PHE A 129 11.29 -9.36 6.30
C PHE A 129 10.75 -9.45 7.72
N THR A 130 11.64 -9.55 8.70
CA THR A 130 11.27 -9.36 10.10
C THR A 130 11.40 -7.88 10.43
N LEU A 131 10.30 -7.27 10.87
CA LEU A 131 10.27 -5.89 11.34
C LEU A 131 10.34 -5.89 12.87
N ASN A 132 11.40 -5.32 13.41
CA ASN A 132 11.57 -5.13 14.85
C ASN A 132 10.83 -3.88 15.35
N PRO A 133 10.52 -3.78 16.65
CA PRO A 133 10.03 -2.54 17.23
C PRO A 133 10.91 -1.35 16.84
N GLY A 134 10.29 -0.22 16.53
CA GLY A 134 10.99 0.96 16.04
C GLY A 134 10.99 1.08 14.51
N THR A 135 11.98 1.78 13.96
CA THR A 135 12.11 2.08 12.54
C THR A 135 12.85 0.96 11.81
N ASN A 136 12.27 0.48 10.71
CA ASN A 136 12.84 -0.53 9.84
C ASN A 136 12.87 0.00 8.40
N THR A 137 13.90 -0.37 7.63
CA THR A 137 13.97 -0.12 6.20
C THR A 137 14.10 -1.45 5.48
N ILE A 138 13.18 -1.72 4.56
CA ILE A 138 13.15 -2.95 3.75
C ILE A 138 13.16 -2.61 2.26
N GLN A 139 13.63 -3.55 1.45
CA GLN A 139 13.75 -3.38 0.01
C GLN A 139 13.63 -4.73 -0.69
N SER A 140 12.83 -4.80 -1.76
CA SER A 140 12.73 -6.00 -2.61
C SER A 140 13.25 -5.70 -4.01
N PRO A 141 14.11 -6.53 -4.58
CA PRO A 141 14.61 -6.34 -5.94
C PRO A 141 13.50 -6.47 -6.99
N ASN A 142 12.43 -7.19 -6.67
CA ASN A 142 11.33 -7.47 -7.61
C ASN A 142 10.13 -6.53 -7.41
N GLY A 143 10.08 -5.79 -6.30
CA GLY A 143 8.88 -5.05 -5.91
C GLY A 143 7.68 -5.96 -5.59
N GLY A 144 6.48 -5.40 -5.54
CA GLY A 144 5.23 -6.10 -5.27
C GLY A 144 4.35 -5.42 -4.24
N MET A 145 3.20 -6.01 -3.97
CA MET A 145 2.29 -5.53 -2.93
C MET A 145 2.94 -5.70 -1.55
N ILE A 146 2.63 -4.79 -0.64
CA ILE A 146 3.17 -4.81 0.73
C ILE A 146 2.10 -5.40 1.66
N TYR A 147 2.50 -6.40 2.45
CA TYR A 147 1.65 -7.04 3.45
C TYR A 147 2.33 -7.07 4.80
N PHE A 148 1.52 -7.02 5.88
CA PHE A 148 1.98 -7.28 7.24
C PHE A 148 1.40 -8.57 7.79
N TYR A 149 2.12 -9.19 8.72
CA TYR A 149 1.66 -10.39 9.39
C TYR A 149 2.18 -10.43 10.82
N ASN A 150 1.25 -10.41 11.77
CA ASN A 150 1.54 -10.57 13.18
C ASN A 150 1.28 -12.02 13.59
N LYS A 151 2.36 -12.76 13.90
CA LYS A 151 2.32 -14.17 14.31
C LYS A 151 1.93 -14.36 15.78
N GLN A 152 1.80 -13.30 16.54
CA GLN A 152 1.33 -13.39 17.92
C GLN A 152 -0.12 -13.84 17.96
N GLN A 153 -0.49 -14.55 19.03
CA GLN A 153 -1.87 -14.95 19.23
C GLN A 153 -2.63 -13.81 19.93
N GLY A 154 -3.51 -13.14 19.18
CA GLY A 154 -4.29 -12.00 19.68
C GLY A 154 -3.47 -10.71 19.77
N GLY A 155 -4.10 -9.65 20.27
CA GLY A 155 -3.54 -8.30 20.29
C GLY A 155 -3.48 -7.64 18.91
N THR A 156 -2.99 -6.42 18.87
CA THR A 156 -2.85 -5.63 17.63
C THR A 156 -1.59 -4.77 17.72
N ILE A 157 -0.78 -4.78 16.68
CA ILE A 157 0.41 -3.94 16.56
C ILE A 157 0.13 -2.84 15.56
N GLN A 158 0.35 -1.59 15.96
CA GLN A 158 0.26 -0.45 15.05
C GLN A 158 1.55 -0.35 14.24
N THR A 159 1.39 -0.20 12.94
CA THR A 159 2.51 -0.12 11.99
C THR A 159 2.26 1.02 11.02
N THR A 160 3.25 1.88 10.81
CA THR A 160 3.14 3.03 9.92
C THR A 160 4.18 2.93 8.80
N VAL A 161 3.75 3.03 7.55
CA VAL A 161 4.68 3.20 6.42
C VAL A 161 5.02 4.67 6.29
N ILE A 162 6.25 5.05 6.69
CA ILE A 162 6.71 6.44 6.72
C ILE A 162 7.07 6.93 5.31
N THR A 163 7.85 6.13 4.56
CA THR A 163 8.26 6.48 3.19
C THR A 163 8.20 5.28 2.26
N GLY A 164 8.08 5.56 0.98
CA GLY A 164 7.97 4.55 -0.08
C GLY A 164 6.56 3.97 -0.20
N GLY A 165 6.37 3.12 -1.19
CA GLY A 165 5.09 2.50 -1.53
C GLY A 165 4.11 3.44 -2.24
N THR A 166 3.59 2.98 -3.35
CA THR A 166 2.57 3.67 -4.16
C THR A 166 1.20 3.10 -3.82
N ALA A 167 0.20 3.95 -3.60
CA ALA A 167 -1.16 3.51 -3.30
C ALA A 167 -1.78 2.71 -4.47
N THR A 168 -2.55 1.67 -4.12
CA THR A 168 -3.28 0.82 -5.04
C THR A 168 -4.71 0.61 -4.54
N PRO A 169 -5.67 0.24 -5.41
CA PRO A 169 -7.02 -0.05 -4.98
C PRO A 169 -7.06 -1.19 -3.94
N LEU A 170 -7.54 -0.88 -2.75
CA LEU A 170 -7.86 -1.85 -1.70
C LEU A 170 -9.33 -1.72 -1.32
N PHE A 171 -10.14 -2.65 -1.83
CA PHE A 171 -11.55 -2.75 -1.49
C PHE A 171 -11.71 -3.59 -0.21
N GLU A 172 -12.35 -3.05 0.81
CA GLU A 172 -12.63 -3.76 2.05
C GLU A 172 -14.14 -3.94 2.24
N LEU A 173 -14.56 -5.19 2.41
CA LEU A 173 -15.95 -5.53 2.69
C LEU A 173 -16.42 -4.88 3.98
N GLY A 174 -17.58 -4.23 3.93
CA GLY A 174 -18.15 -3.49 5.07
C GLY A 174 -17.71 -2.04 5.16
N LYS A 175 -16.66 -1.62 4.42
CA LYS A 175 -16.22 -0.23 4.33
C LYS A 175 -16.55 0.41 2.98
N HIS A 176 -16.46 -0.37 1.90
CA HIS A 176 -16.54 0.15 0.54
C HIS A 176 -17.73 -0.42 -0.23
N THR A 177 -18.27 0.38 -1.12
CA THR A 177 -19.32 0.03 -2.09
C THR A 177 -18.72 -0.28 -3.45
N LYS A 178 -19.52 -0.79 -4.39
CA LYS A 178 -19.10 -0.96 -5.78
C LYS A 178 -18.65 0.36 -6.41
N GLN A 179 -19.33 1.47 -6.08
CA GLN A 179 -18.96 2.79 -6.59
C GLN A 179 -17.56 3.22 -6.08
N ASP A 180 -17.24 2.90 -4.82
CA ASP A 180 -15.89 3.20 -4.28
C ASP A 180 -14.81 2.41 -5.03
N LEU A 181 -15.07 1.14 -5.40
CA LEU A 181 -14.15 0.37 -6.24
C LEU A 181 -13.94 1.02 -7.61
N ILE A 182 -15.01 1.50 -8.26
CA ILE A 182 -14.93 2.21 -9.53
C ILE A 182 -14.08 3.49 -9.36
N ASN A 183 -14.31 4.25 -8.31
CA ASN A 183 -13.56 5.46 -8.02
C ASN A 183 -12.08 5.17 -7.80
N MET A 184 -11.74 4.11 -7.03
CA MET A 184 -10.36 3.66 -6.82
C MET A 184 -9.67 3.25 -8.12
N LEU A 185 -10.37 2.51 -9.02
CA LEU A 185 -9.83 2.12 -10.32
C LEU A 185 -9.55 3.33 -11.23
N ASN A 186 -10.38 4.36 -11.16
CA ASN A 186 -10.19 5.61 -11.90
C ASN A 186 -9.05 6.45 -11.29
N GLN A 187 -8.93 6.47 -9.97
CA GLN A 187 -7.86 7.20 -9.25
C GLN A 187 -6.48 6.57 -9.48
N TYR A 188 -6.42 5.24 -9.60
CA TYR A 188 -5.18 4.49 -9.76
C TYR A 188 -5.17 3.67 -11.06
N PRO A 189 -5.22 4.32 -12.25
CA PRO A 189 -5.40 3.62 -13.54
C PRO A 189 -4.22 2.70 -13.89
N ASN A 190 -3.04 2.98 -13.34
CA ASN A 190 -1.81 2.21 -13.56
C ASN A 190 -1.42 1.37 -12.33
N ALA A 191 -2.38 1.07 -11.45
CA ALA A 191 -2.10 0.23 -10.29
C ALA A 191 -1.55 -1.13 -10.71
N HIS A 192 -0.57 -1.62 -9.96
CA HIS A 192 -0.02 -2.97 -10.17
C HIS A 192 -1.08 -4.04 -9.92
N ALA A 193 -1.83 -3.89 -8.85
CA ALA A 193 -2.87 -4.83 -8.43
C ALA A 193 -4.08 -4.11 -7.84
N VAL A 194 -5.19 -4.83 -7.78
CA VAL A 194 -6.38 -4.50 -7.02
C VAL A 194 -6.58 -5.60 -6.00
N GLU A 195 -6.83 -5.26 -4.76
CA GLU A 195 -7.12 -6.20 -3.70
C GLU A 195 -8.55 -6.05 -3.20
N LEU A 196 -9.24 -7.18 -3.06
CA LEU A 196 -10.59 -7.26 -2.51
C LEU A 196 -10.50 -8.05 -1.20
N LYS A 197 -10.63 -7.36 -0.07
CA LYS A 197 -10.52 -7.92 1.27
C LYS A 197 -11.89 -8.18 1.87
N GLY A 198 -12.19 -9.45 2.12
CA GLY A 198 -13.25 -9.89 3.01
C GLY A 198 -12.69 -10.29 4.36
N GLU A 199 -13.53 -10.75 5.26
CA GLU A 199 -13.12 -11.18 6.60
C GLU A 199 -12.13 -12.36 6.55
N ARG A 200 -12.36 -13.32 5.63
CA ARG A 200 -11.58 -14.58 5.50
C ARG A 200 -11.02 -14.80 4.11
N VAL A 201 -11.15 -13.83 3.23
CA VAL A 201 -10.76 -13.92 1.82
C VAL A 201 -10.03 -12.66 1.42
N LEU A 202 -8.89 -12.83 0.79
CA LEU A 202 -8.19 -11.78 0.06
C LEU A 202 -8.06 -12.21 -1.40
N ILE A 203 -8.60 -11.42 -2.31
CA ILE A 203 -8.50 -11.65 -3.75
C ILE A 203 -7.58 -10.56 -4.31
N THR A 204 -6.46 -10.98 -4.88
CA THR A 204 -5.53 -10.09 -5.59
C THR A 204 -5.66 -10.34 -7.10
N ALA A 205 -5.96 -9.31 -7.86
CA ALA A 205 -6.15 -9.42 -9.31
C ALA A 205 -5.61 -8.20 -10.06
N SER A 206 -5.34 -8.34 -11.36
CA SER A 206 -4.96 -7.19 -12.18
C SER A 206 -6.14 -6.23 -12.37
N PRO A 207 -5.90 -4.92 -12.50
CA PRO A 207 -6.97 -3.94 -12.76
C PRO A 207 -7.80 -4.30 -13.98
N VAL A 208 -7.18 -4.81 -15.04
CA VAL A 208 -7.88 -5.25 -16.27
C VAL A 208 -8.89 -6.37 -15.99
N ARG A 209 -8.51 -7.37 -15.15
CA ARG A 209 -9.43 -8.46 -14.78
C ARG A 209 -10.56 -7.97 -13.88
N VAL A 210 -10.24 -7.11 -12.90
CA VAL A 210 -11.27 -6.52 -12.02
C VAL A 210 -12.25 -5.71 -12.85
N LYS A 211 -11.79 -4.87 -13.79
CA LYS A 211 -12.66 -4.13 -14.70
C LYS A 211 -13.54 -5.07 -15.50
N LYS A 212 -12.96 -6.04 -16.21
CA LYS A 212 -13.71 -6.98 -17.07
C LYS A 212 -14.75 -7.81 -16.30
N TYR A 213 -14.36 -8.40 -15.17
CA TYR A 213 -15.17 -9.40 -14.48
C TYR A 213 -16.04 -8.86 -13.35
N LEU A 214 -15.81 -7.63 -12.89
CA LEU A 214 -16.67 -6.99 -11.90
C LEU A 214 -17.42 -5.79 -12.46
N ILE A 215 -16.71 -4.87 -13.12
CA ILE A 215 -17.34 -3.61 -13.55
C ILE A 215 -18.15 -3.84 -14.82
N ASP A 216 -17.52 -4.32 -15.89
CA ASP A 216 -18.16 -4.51 -17.20
C ASP A 216 -19.24 -5.61 -17.16
N SER A 217 -19.05 -6.64 -16.36
CA SER A 217 -20.05 -7.71 -16.13
C SER A 217 -21.13 -7.33 -15.12
N ASN A 218 -21.10 -6.11 -14.59
CA ASN A 218 -22.00 -5.62 -13.55
C ASN A 218 -22.06 -6.49 -12.28
N THR A 219 -20.98 -7.20 -11.97
CA THR A 219 -20.87 -8.01 -10.75
C THR A 219 -20.58 -7.10 -9.54
N ASP A 220 -21.34 -7.28 -8.46
CA ASP A 220 -21.13 -6.56 -7.21
C ASP A 220 -20.00 -7.19 -6.39
N PRO A 221 -18.91 -6.47 -6.09
CA PRO A 221 -17.79 -6.99 -5.29
C PRO A 221 -18.20 -7.40 -3.87
N VAL A 222 -19.19 -6.73 -3.28
CA VAL A 222 -19.74 -7.08 -1.98
C VAL A 222 -20.39 -8.48 -2.03
N GLN A 223 -21.23 -8.73 -3.04
CA GLN A 223 -21.87 -10.04 -3.21
C GLN A 223 -20.87 -11.13 -3.55
N LEU A 224 -19.86 -10.82 -4.37
CA LEU A 224 -18.77 -11.74 -4.70
C LEU A 224 -18.04 -12.20 -3.43
N LEU A 225 -17.58 -11.27 -2.59
CA LEU A 225 -16.88 -11.60 -1.35
C LEU A 225 -17.75 -12.37 -0.37
N LYS A 226 -19.03 -11.98 -0.20
CA LYS A 226 -19.99 -12.72 0.65
C LYS A 226 -20.21 -14.15 0.14
N LYS A 227 -20.26 -14.35 -1.18
CA LYS A 227 -20.39 -15.69 -1.77
C LYS A 227 -19.17 -16.55 -1.48
N TRP A 228 -17.95 -16.00 -1.65
CA TRP A 228 -16.71 -16.70 -1.33
C TRP A 228 -16.61 -17.08 0.15
N MET A 229 -16.97 -16.19 1.05
CA MET A 229 -16.96 -16.49 2.50
C MET A 229 -17.95 -17.61 2.86
N ARG A 230 -19.15 -17.62 2.27
CA ARG A 230 -20.12 -18.72 2.47
C ARG A 230 -19.59 -20.06 1.96
N LEU A 231 -18.93 -20.08 0.80
CA LEU A 231 -18.31 -21.30 0.26
C LEU A 231 -17.20 -21.83 1.16
N LEU A 232 -16.39 -20.95 1.74
CA LEU A 232 -15.36 -21.35 2.72
C LEU A 232 -15.97 -21.89 4.00
N GLU A 233 -17.00 -21.26 4.52
CA GLU A 233 -17.73 -21.72 5.72
C GLU A 233 -18.34 -23.11 5.50
N PHE A 234 -18.98 -23.32 4.35
CA PHE A 234 -19.51 -24.64 3.98
C PHE A 234 -18.39 -25.69 3.92
N LYS A 235 -17.27 -25.38 3.29
CA LYS A 235 -16.12 -26.30 3.22
C LYS A 235 -15.57 -26.62 4.60
N ILE A 236 -15.47 -25.67 5.52
CA ILE A 236 -15.01 -25.88 6.89
C ILE A 236 -15.96 -26.84 7.62
N LYS A 237 -17.27 -26.56 7.61
CA LYS A 237 -18.28 -27.43 8.26
C LYS A 237 -18.27 -28.87 7.71
N TYR A 238 -18.09 -29.00 6.39
CA TYR A 238 -17.98 -30.32 5.75
C TYR A 238 -16.74 -31.09 6.19
N LEU A 239 -15.60 -30.44 6.31
CA LEU A 239 -14.37 -31.05 6.81
C LEU A 239 -14.48 -31.45 8.30
N ASP A 240 -15.12 -30.63 9.12
CA ASP A 240 -15.36 -30.93 10.53
C ASP A 240 -16.31 -32.16 10.69
N TYR A 241 -17.34 -32.26 9.85
CA TYR A 241 -18.20 -33.44 9.81
C TYR A 241 -17.43 -34.71 9.46
N LEU A 242 -16.47 -34.63 8.49
CA LEU A 242 -15.64 -35.79 8.11
C LEU A 242 -14.63 -36.19 9.19
N LYS A 243 -14.19 -35.28 10.04
CA LYS A 243 -13.26 -35.59 11.17
C LYS A 243 -13.95 -36.33 12.30
N ASN A 244 -15.27 -36.17 12.44
CA ASN A 244 -16.07 -36.76 13.53
C ASN A 244 -16.76 -38.07 13.13
N LYS A 245 -16.47 -38.61 11.95
CA LYS A 245 -16.80 -39.95 11.47
C LYS A 245 -15.60 -40.87 11.51
#